data_8f1580276e2db74f96ca03e89d448072
#
_entry.id   8f1580276e2db74f96ca03e89d448072
#
_cell.length_a   1.000
_cell.length_b   1.000
_cell.length_c   1.000
_cell.angle_alpha   90.00
_cell.angle_beta   90.00
_cell.angle_gamma   90.00
#
_symmetry.space_group_name_H-M   'P 1'
#
loop_
_entity.id
_entity.type
_entity.pdbx_description
1 polymer ?
#
loop_
_entity_poly.entity_id
_entity_poly.type
_entity_poly.pdbx_seq_one_letter_code
_entity_poly.pdbx_strand_id
1 'polypeptide(L)'
;MTYPALIPSTRVFSPGNTPQSRQTSLSGISDGFRRGNRRIGQMLQLSYLNLVEADFLLLKAHYIDRQGTYDIFFLSTETWNGMATPPVPLLSDYAWKYSAPLVVSHASCGRYNVEVQLETQPIDLSDLIIDGGLAGATPVRDYIVDGGLAAATPARTYVISPGGAA
;
A
#
# COMPACT_ATOMS: atom_id res chain seq x y z
N MET A 1 11.23 5.58 -1.19
CA MET A 1 12.12 5.45 -0.02
C MET A 1 11.75 4.19 0.74
N THR A 2 12.70 3.52 1.37
CA THR A 2 12.51 2.21 2.01
C THR A 2 12.53 2.36 3.52
N TYR A 3 11.74 1.57 4.22
CA TYR A 3 11.71 1.48 5.68
C TYR A 3 13.10 1.10 6.22
N PRO A 4 13.50 1.58 7.41
CA PRO A 4 14.78 1.25 8.00
C PRO A 4 15.03 -0.26 8.09
N ALA A 5 16.28 -0.67 7.84
CA ALA A 5 16.70 -2.08 7.85
C ALA A 5 16.86 -2.59 9.30
N LEU A 6 15.77 -2.64 10.05
CA LEU A 6 15.73 -3.07 11.44
C LEU A 6 14.93 -4.36 11.56
N ILE A 7 15.44 -5.29 12.36
CA ILE A 7 14.78 -6.56 12.63
C ILE A 7 13.85 -6.37 13.84
N PRO A 8 12.51 -6.48 13.66
CA PRO A 8 11.59 -6.36 14.78
C PRO A 8 11.65 -7.60 15.71
N SER A 9 11.46 -7.37 16.99
CA SER A 9 11.37 -8.44 17.99
C SER A 9 10.10 -9.27 17.83
N THR A 10 8.99 -8.61 17.52
CA THR A 10 7.71 -9.29 17.23
C THR A 10 6.99 -8.63 16.07
N ARG A 11 6.18 -9.44 15.38
CA ARG A 11 5.35 -9.02 14.24
C ARG A 11 3.97 -9.59 14.40
N VAL A 12 2.95 -8.76 14.22
CA VAL A 12 1.56 -9.18 14.16
C VAL A 12 0.99 -8.69 12.83
N PHE A 13 0.53 -9.61 12.00
CA PHE A 13 -0.02 -9.29 10.69
C PHE A 13 -1.51 -9.63 10.63
N SER A 14 -2.30 -8.67 10.17
CA SER A 14 -3.71 -8.84 9.85
C SER A 14 -3.89 -8.79 8.32
N PRO A 15 -4.45 -9.85 7.71
CA PRO A 15 -4.50 -9.96 6.24
C PRO A 15 -5.52 -9.04 5.57
N GLY A 16 -6.25 -8.22 6.32
CA GLY A 16 -7.29 -7.34 5.78
C GLY A 16 -8.44 -8.10 5.12
N ASN A 17 -9.30 -7.37 4.42
CA ASN A 17 -10.48 -7.91 3.76
C ASN A 17 -10.51 -7.54 2.28
N THR A 18 -11.19 -8.35 1.47
CA THR A 18 -11.57 -7.93 0.12
C THR A 18 -12.76 -6.98 0.20
N PRO A 19 -12.74 -5.86 -0.55
CA PRO A 19 -13.85 -4.93 -0.56
C PRO A 19 -15.11 -5.61 -1.07
N GLN A 20 -16.16 -5.61 -0.25
CA GLN A 20 -17.44 -6.19 -0.57
C GLN A 20 -18.59 -5.25 -0.19
N SER A 21 -19.64 -5.27 -0.96
CA SER A 21 -20.90 -4.64 -0.63
C SER A 21 -21.89 -5.71 -0.18
N ARG A 22 -22.51 -5.53 0.96
CA ARG A 22 -23.58 -6.41 1.44
C ARG A 22 -24.92 -5.73 1.24
N GLN A 23 -25.86 -6.48 0.69
CA GLN A 23 -27.26 -6.07 0.62
C GLN A 23 -28.08 -7.14 1.35
N THR A 24 -28.95 -6.69 2.24
CA THR A 24 -29.88 -7.58 2.94
C THR A 24 -31.27 -7.34 2.37
N SER A 25 -31.89 -8.39 1.86
CA SER A 25 -33.28 -8.33 1.38
C SER A 25 -34.23 -8.24 2.56
N LEU A 26 -35.46 -7.84 2.29
CA LEU A 26 -36.55 -7.81 3.29
C LEU A 26 -36.86 -9.20 3.87
N SER A 27 -36.47 -10.27 3.17
CA SER A 27 -36.61 -11.65 3.66
C SER A 27 -35.45 -12.09 4.57
N GLY A 28 -34.50 -11.18 4.89
CA GLY A 28 -33.34 -11.47 5.73
C GLY A 28 -32.18 -12.19 5.04
N ILE A 29 -32.27 -12.45 3.74
CA ILE A 29 -31.17 -13.02 2.95
C ILE A 29 -30.17 -11.91 2.65
N SER A 30 -28.91 -12.16 2.95
CA SER A 30 -27.83 -11.22 2.70
C SER A 30 -26.94 -11.73 1.58
N ASP A 31 -26.85 -10.95 0.51
CA ASP A 31 -25.97 -11.19 -0.63
C ASP A 31 -24.75 -10.26 -0.55
N GLY A 32 -23.57 -10.83 -0.83
CA GLY A 32 -22.32 -10.11 -0.85
C GLY A 32 -21.76 -9.97 -2.27
N PHE A 33 -21.59 -8.72 -2.73
CA PHE A 33 -20.93 -8.45 -4.00
C PHE A 33 -19.49 -8.02 -3.76
N ARG A 34 -18.54 -8.71 -4.39
CA ARG A 34 -17.13 -8.35 -4.35
C ARG A 34 -16.90 -7.13 -5.24
N ARG A 35 -16.34 -6.05 -4.67
CA ARG A 35 -16.09 -4.78 -5.38
C ARG A 35 -14.67 -4.68 -5.96
N GLY A 36 -13.79 -5.63 -5.67
CA GLY A 36 -12.42 -5.60 -6.16
C GLY A 36 -11.65 -6.87 -5.84
N ASN A 37 -10.55 -7.08 -6.51
CA ASN A 37 -9.70 -8.25 -6.35
C ASN A 37 -8.56 -8.05 -5.34
N ARG A 38 -8.26 -6.81 -4.97
CA ARG A 38 -7.20 -6.48 -4.02
C ARG A 38 -7.74 -6.44 -2.60
N ARG A 39 -6.95 -6.94 -1.66
CA ARG A 39 -7.27 -6.81 -0.23
C ARG A 39 -6.97 -5.38 0.22
N ILE A 40 -7.81 -4.87 1.10
CA ILE A 40 -7.65 -3.57 1.74
C ILE A 40 -7.59 -3.74 3.26
N GLY A 41 -6.99 -2.75 3.95
CA GLY A 41 -6.91 -2.76 5.41
C GLY A 41 -6.00 -3.88 5.95
N GLN A 42 -4.96 -4.27 5.20
CA GLN A 42 -3.92 -5.11 5.75
C GLN A 42 -3.11 -4.29 6.76
N MET A 43 -2.91 -4.81 7.94
CA MET A 43 -2.18 -4.14 9.02
C MET A 43 -0.98 -4.97 9.45
N LEU A 44 0.11 -4.30 9.76
CA LEU A 44 1.32 -4.90 10.31
C LEU A 44 1.73 -4.11 11.55
N GLN A 45 1.74 -4.77 12.68
CA GLN A 45 2.27 -4.22 13.91
C GLN A 45 3.66 -4.80 14.15
N LEU A 46 4.64 -3.93 14.33
CA LEU A 46 6.02 -4.26 14.61
C LEU A 46 6.36 -3.77 16.01
N SER A 47 6.95 -4.63 16.82
CA SER A 47 7.46 -4.24 18.14
C SER A 47 8.96 -4.44 18.19
N TYR A 48 9.66 -3.42 18.60
CA TYR A 48 11.10 -3.41 18.79
C TYR A 48 11.37 -3.30 20.29
N LEU A 49 11.99 -4.32 20.87
CA LEU A 49 12.32 -4.33 22.26
C LEU A 49 13.82 -4.04 22.47
N ASN A 50 14.10 -3.19 23.44
CA ASN A 50 15.48 -2.89 23.84
C ASN A 50 16.37 -2.29 22.73
N LEU A 51 15.76 -1.46 21.86
CA LEU A 51 16.44 -0.82 20.75
C LEU A 51 17.53 0.13 21.26
N VAL A 52 18.68 0.16 20.62
CA VAL A 52 19.71 1.17 20.93
C VAL A 52 19.28 2.54 20.40
N GLU A 53 19.76 3.60 21.03
CA GLU A 53 19.36 4.97 20.70
C GLU A 53 19.58 5.31 19.22
N ALA A 54 20.69 4.85 18.62
CA ALA A 54 20.98 5.08 17.20
C ALA A 54 19.86 4.51 16.28
N ASP A 55 19.43 3.28 16.54
CA ASP A 55 18.36 2.63 15.74
C ASP A 55 16.99 3.28 15.98
N PHE A 56 16.73 3.71 17.21
CA PHE A 56 15.55 4.48 17.52
C PHE A 56 15.52 5.81 16.74
N LEU A 57 16.64 6.53 16.67
CA LEU A 57 16.74 7.77 15.94
C LEU A 57 16.54 7.57 14.43
N LEU A 58 17.02 6.46 13.85
CA LEU A 58 16.75 6.11 12.46
C LEU A 58 15.24 5.93 12.21
N LEU A 59 14.56 5.24 13.12
CA LEU A 59 13.12 5.00 13.01
C LEU A 59 12.32 6.29 13.15
N LYS A 60 12.70 7.13 14.11
CA LYS A 60 12.11 8.45 14.33
C LYS A 60 12.35 9.37 13.12
N ALA A 61 13.55 9.40 12.58
CA ALA A 61 13.88 10.20 11.40
C ALA A 61 13.05 9.75 10.19
N HIS A 62 12.91 8.44 9.95
CA HIS A 62 12.06 7.92 8.88
C HIS A 62 10.59 8.34 9.07
N TYR A 63 10.07 8.26 10.30
CA TYR A 63 8.68 8.68 10.58
C TYR A 63 8.46 10.17 10.28
N ILE A 64 9.41 11.03 10.67
CA ILE A 64 9.33 12.47 10.41
C ILE A 64 9.45 12.75 8.91
N ASP A 65 10.38 12.10 8.23
CA ASP A 65 10.62 12.24 6.80
C ASP A 65 9.41 11.78 5.96
N ARG A 66 8.65 10.80 6.46
CA ARG A 66 7.36 10.35 5.87
C ARG A 66 6.17 11.22 6.30
N GLN A 67 6.40 12.39 6.86
CA GLN A 67 5.34 13.30 7.33
C GLN A 67 4.33 12.58 8.26
N GLY A 68 4.85 11.72 9.12
CA GLY A 68 4.02 10.92 10.00
C GLY A 68 3.24 9.83 9.25
N THR A 69 1.93 9.90 9.30
CA THR A 69 1.02 8.90 8.69
C THR A 69 0.63 9.21 7.24
N TYR A 70 1.25 10.21 6.62
CA TYR A 70 0.81 10.70 5.31
C TYR A 70 1.46 9.97 4.14
N ASP A 71 2.79 9.89 4.10
CA ASP A 71 3.52 9.35 2.97
C ASP A 71 3.63 7.82 2.97
N ILE A 72 3.66 7.27 1.77
CA ILE A 72 3.86 5.84 1.53
C ILE A 72 5.34 5.48 1.39
N PHE A 73 5.68 4.23 1.70
CA PHE A 73 7.02 3.67 1.57
C PHE A 73 6.98 2.16 1.34
N PHE A 74 8.13 1.56 1.05
CA PHE A 74 8.28 0.11 0.93
C PHE A 74 9.03 -0.44 2.15
N LEU A 75 8.67 -1.65 2.57
CA LEU A 75 9.37 -2.33 3.65
C LEU A 75 10.73 -2.84 3.17
N SER A 76 11.71 -2.86 4.08
CA SER A 76 12.99 -3.50 3.86
C SER A 76 12.88 -5.03 4.02
N THR A 77 13.82 -5.76 3.43
CA THR A 77 13.89 -7.23 3.57
C THR A 77 14.10 -7.67 5.01
N GLU A 78 14.82 -6.87 5.80
CA GLU A 78 15.13 -7.13 7.20
C GLU A 78 13.88 -7.14 8.07
N THR A 79 12.84 -6.41 7.68
CA THR A 79 11.54 -6.45 8.38
C THR A 79 10.97 -7.87 8.41
N TRP A 80 11.27 -8.69 7.41
CA TRP A 80 10.80 -10.08 7.27
C TRP A 80 11.88 -11.12 7.63
N ASN A 81 13.03 -10.69 8.10
CA ASN A 81 14.12 -11.60 8.44
C ASN A 81 13.64 -12.68 9.44
N GLY A 82 14.01 -13.92 9.17
CA GLY A 82 13.54 -15.09 9.93
C GLY A 82 12.20 -15.68 9.48
N MET A 83 11.53 -15.09 8.47
CA MET A 83 10.33 -15.67 7.87
C MET A 83 10.68 -16.32 6.52
N ALA A 84 10.32 -17.59 6.35
CA ALA A 84 10.52 -18.30 5.08
C ALA A 84 9.66 -17.71 3.95
N THR A 85 8.45 -17.28 4.29
CA THR A 85 7.51 -16.67 3.34
C THR A 85 6.85 -15.46 4.00
N PRO A 86 7.18 -14.24 3.55
CA PRO A 86 6.48 -13.05 4.02
C PRO A 86 4.99 -13.12 3.71
N PRO A 87 4.10 -12.63 4.59
CA PRO A 87 2.66 -12.67 4.37
C PRO A 87 2.21 -11.74 3.23
N VAL A 88 3.04 -10.75 2.90
CA VAL A 88 2.84 -9.83 1.78
C VAL A 88 4.14 -9.80 0.98
N PRO A 89 4.12 -10.00 -0.34
CA PRO A 89 5.30 -9.89 -1.18
C PRO A 89 5.94 -8.50 -1.05
N LEU A 90 7.28 -8.47 -0.98
CA LEU A 90 8.05 -7.21 -0.82
C LEU A 90 7.85 -6.25 -2.00
N LEU A 91 7.72 -6.81 -3.19
CA LEU A 91 7.43 -6.11 -4.44
C LEU A 91 5.99 -6.40 -4.84
N SER A 92 5.06 -6.01 -3.98
CA SER A 92 3.64 -6.20 -4.26
C SER A 92 3.01 -4.91 -4.78
N ASP A 93 1.79 -5.05 -5.24
CA ASP A 93 0.91 -3.93 -5.62
C ASP A 93 0.51 -3.07 -4.42
N TYR A 94 1.26 -3.15 -3.33
CA TYR A 94 0.99 -2.44 -2.08
C TYR A 94 2.21 -1.67 -1.61
N ALA A 95 2.00 -0.42 -1.24
CA ALA A 95 2.90 0.34 -0.39
C ALA A 95 2.41 0.28 1.06
N TRP A 96 3.27 0.71 1.96
CA TRP A 96 2.98 0.80 3.37
C TRP A 96 2.97 2.27 3.80
N LYS A 97 2.16 2.59 4.78
CA LYS A 97 2.20 3.86 5.50
C LYS A 97 2.02 3.60 6.99
N TYR A 98 2.42 4.54 7.80
CA TYR A 98 2.12 4.48 9.22
C TYR A 98 0.61 4.68 9.42
N SER A 99 -0.02 3.80 10.20
CA SER A 99 -1.44 3.94 10.54
C SER A 99 -1.64 4.75 11.82
N ALA A 100 -0.60 4.82 12.67
CA ALA A 100 -0.61 5.58 13.91
C ALA A 100 0.78 6.17 14.22
N PRO A 101 0.88 7.17 15.10
CA PRO A 101 2.16 7.64 15.61
C PRO A 101 2.95 6.52 16.30
N LEU A 102 4.28 6.67 16.31
CA LEU A 102 5.17 5.76 17.02
C LEU A 102 4.87 5.78 18.52
N VAL A 103 4.67 4.63 19.12
CA VAL A 103 4.57 4.50 20.58
C VAL A 103 5.96 4.14 21.12
N VAL A 104 6.50 5.00 21.94
CA VAL A 104 7.87 4.89 22.45
C VAL A 104 7.87 4.85 23.97
N SER A 105 8.55 3.87 24.54
CA SER A 105 8.80 3.79 25.99
C SER A 105 10.28 3.56 26.25
N HIS A 106 10.78 4.11 27.37
CA HIS A 106 12.13 3.88 27.84
C HIS A 106 12.23 2.53 28.55
N ALA A 107 13.12 1.67 28.11
CA ALA A 107 13.40 0.39 28.78
C ALA A 107 14.49 0.55 29.85
N SER A 108 15.57 1.27 29.51
CA SER A 108 16.68 1.60 30.41
C SER A 108 17.52 2.72 29.78
N CYS A 109 18.62 3.13 30.41
CA CYS A 109 19.49 4.18 29.88
C CYS A 109 19.95 3.86 28.43
N GLY A 110 19.61 4.72 27.47
CA GLY A 110 19.94 4.54 26.06
C GLY A 110 19.22 3.39 25.36
N ARG A 111 18.16 2.83 25.95
CA ARG A 111 17.38 1.73 25.39
C ARG A 111 15.91 2.09 25.34
N TYR A 112 15.28 1.76 24.21
CA TYR A 112 13.91 2.11 23.91
C TYR A 112 13.10 0.88 23.46
N ASN A 113 11.84 0.83 23.86
CA ASN A 113 10.87 -0.05 23.25
C ASN A 113 9.99 0.80 22.34
N VAL A 114 9.82 0.35 21.11
CA VAL A 114 9.07 1.10 20.09
C VAL A 114 8.04 0.19 19.46
N GLU A 115 6.80 0.65 19.40
CA GLU A 115 5.74 0.01 18.66
C GLU A 115 5.40 0.83 17.41
N VAL A 116 5.29 0.15 16.29
CA VAL A 116 5.00 0.72 14.98
C VAL A 116 3.79 0.02 14.40
N GLN A 117 2.80 0.80 13.99
CA GLN A 117 1.64 0.29 13.29
C GLN A 117 1.64 0.77 11.86
N LEU A 118 1.57 -0.18 10.94
CA LEU A 118 1.60 0.07 9.50
C LEU A 118 0.33 -0.47 8.87
N GLU A 119 -0.14 0.21 7.84
CA GLU A 119 -1.22 -0.29 6.99
C GLU A 119 -0.82 -0.28 5.53
N THR A 120 -1.40 -1.18 4.74
CA THR A 120 -1.15 -1.21 3.31
C THR A 120 -2.06 -0.24 2.56
N GLN A 121 -1.48 0.40 1.56
CA GLN A 121 -2.21 1.14 0.55
C GLN A 121 -1.99 0.45 -0.81
N PRO A 122 -3.06 0.04 -1.51
CA PRO A 122 -2.91 -0.46 -2.87
C PRO A 122 -2.28 0.61 -3.76
N ILE A 123 -1.25 0.24 -4.50
CA ILE A 123 -0.64 1.10 -5.50
C ILE A 123 -1.22 0.67 -6.84
N ASP A 124 -1.85 1.58 -7.54
CA ASP A 124 -2.13 1.38 -8.93
C ASP A 124 -0.94 1.89 -9.74
N LEU A 125 -0.10 0.97 -10.20
CA LEU A 125 1.06 1.33 -11.02
C LEU A 125 0.63 1.98 -12.35
N SER A 126 -0.61 1.79 -12.77
CA SER A 126 -1.18 2.47 -13.93
C SER A 126 -1.54 3.93 -13.64
N ASP A 127 -1.89 4.26 -12.40
CA ASP A 127 -2.18 5.64 -11.98
C ASP A 127 -0.92 6.43 -11.58
N LEU A 128 0.22 5.75 -11.37
CA LEU A 128 1.49 6.42 -11.04
C LEU A 128 2.13 7.13 -12.25
N ILE A 129 1.57 6.95 -13.45
CA ILE A 129 1.86 7.77 -14.62
C ILE A 129 0.87 8.95 -14.61
N ILE A 130 0.89 9.74 -13.57
CA ILE A 130 0.48 11.14 -13.68
C ILE A 130 1.66 11.82 -14.36
N ASP A 131 1.63 11.78 -15.67
CA ASP A 131 2.53 12.54 -16.51
C ASP A 131 2.28 14.03 -16.20
N GLY A 132 3.11 14.58 -15.35
CA GLY A 132 3.21 16.02 -15.17
C GLY A 132 3.83 16.61 -16.41
N GLY A 133 3.02 16.70 -17.46
CA GLY A 133 3.21 17.49 -18.66
C GLY A 133 4.65 17.90 -19.05
N LEU A 134 5.49 16.97 -19.46
CA LEU A 134 6.57 17.32 -20.38
C LEU A 134 5.96 17.38 -21.77
N ALA A 135 5.77 18.60 -22.25
CA ALA A 135 5.37 18.86 -23.63
C ALA A 135 6.36 18.18 -24.61
N GLY A 136 6.01 17.02 -25.12
CA GLY A 136 6.83 16.35 -26.11
C GLY A 136 6.67 14.84 -26.24
N ALA A 137 6.09 14.15 -25.30
CA ALA A 137 5.79 12.73 -25.44
C ALA A 137 4.30 12.53 -25.71
N THR A 138 3.96 12.02 -26.86
CA THR A 138 2.60 11.58 -27.19
C THR A 138 2.31 10.28 -26.43
N PRO A 139 1.53 10.29 -25.35
CA PRO A 139 1.12 9.05 -24.72
C PRO A 139 0.06 8.40 -25.60
N VAL A 140 0.36 7.22 -26.11
CA VAL A 140 -0.68 6.35 -26.68
C VAL A 140 -1.45 5.79 -25.51
N ARG A 141 -2.61 6.36 -25.22
CA ARG A 141 -3.55 5.82 -24.24
C ARG A 141 -4.54 4.93 -24.95
N ASP A 142 -4.38 3.63 -24.83
CA ASP A 142 -5.41 2.68 -25.21
C ASP A 142 -6.44 2.61 -24.09
N TYR A 143 -7.53 3.34 -24.23
CA TYR A 143 -8.70 3.15 -23.38
C TYR A 143 -9.55 2.02 -23.93
N ILE A 144 -9.55 0.89 -23.26
CA ILE A 144 -10.54 -0.16 -23.51
C ILE A 144 -11.80 0.24 -22.73
N VAL A 145 -12.73 0.87 -23.39
CA VAL A 145 -14.06 1.08 -22.84
C VAL A 145 -14.85 -0.20 -23.11
N ASP A 146 -14.88 -1.09 -22.13
CA ASP A 146 -15.76 -2.25 -22.17
C ASP A 146 -17.18 -1.78 -21.83
N GLY A 147 -17.90 -1.43 -22.86
CA GLY A 147 -19.35 -1.14 -22.77
C GLY A 147 -20.10 -2.45 -22.62
N GLY A 148 -20.37 -2.85 -21.37
CA GLY A 148 -21.11 -4.06 -21.05
C GLY A 148 -22.43 -4.17 -21.77
N LEU A 149 -22.41 -4.80 -22.95
CA LEU A 149 -23.56 -5.39 -23.64
C LEU A 149 -23.15 -6.82 -23.99
N ALA A 150 -23.84 -7.75 -23.38
CA ALA A 150 -23.74 -9.16 -23.70
C ALA A 150 -24.13 -9.40 -25.17
N ALA A 151 -23.15 -9.46 -26.03
CA ALA A 151 -23.11 -10.18 -27.31
C ALA A 151 -21.85 -9.75 -28.07
N ALA A 152 -21.04 -10.68 -28.43
CA ALA A 152 -19.81 -10.58 -29.17
C ALA A 152 -19.80 -9.47 -30.24
N THR A 153 -19.19 -8.35 -29.91
CA THR A 153 -18.76 -7.36 -30.89
C THR A 153 -17.29 -7.00 -30.61
N PRO A 154 -16.46 -6.95 -31.63
CA PRO A 154 -15.04 -6.71 -31.45
C PRO A 154 -14.80 -5.33 -30.81
N ALA A 155 -13.87 -5.28 -29.86
CA ALA A 155 -13.41 -4.05 -29.23
C ALA A 155 -13.12 -2.99 -30.31
N ARG A 156 -13.77 -1.84 -30.22
CA ARG A 156 -13.43 -0.70 -31.08
C ARG A 156 -12.31 0.08 -30.42
N THR A 157 -11.13 0.00 -31.01
CA THR A 157 -10.01 0.85 -30.64
C THR A 157 -10.26 2.25 -31.19
N TYR A 158 -10.44 3.23 -30.33
CA TYR A 158 -10.51 4.64 -30.74
C TYR A 158 -9.14 5.25 -30.59
N VAL A 159 -8.51 5.54 -31.70
CA VAL A 159 -7.28 6.35 -31.71
C VAL A 159 -7.72 7.81 -31.83
N ILE A 160 -7.57 8.56 -30.74
CA ILE A 160 -7.75 10.01 -30.79
C ILE A 160 -6.41 10.61 -31.21
N SER A 161 -6.26 10.92 -32.46
CA SER A 161 -5.13 11.72 -32.97
C SER A 161 -5.35 13.18 -32.55
N PRO A 162 -4.42 13.83 -31.84
CA PRO A 162 -4.48 15.28 -31.68
C PRO A 162 -4.36 15.92 -33.08
N GLY A 163 -5.42 16.64 -33.45
CA GLY A 163 -5.43 17.37 -34.74
C GLY A 163 -4.26 18.34 -34.79
N GLY A 164 -3.38 18.12 -35.76
CA GLY A 164 -2.37 19.10 -36.08
C GLY A 164 -3.04 20.39 -36.55
N ALA A 165 -2.82 21.47 -35.82
CA ALA A 165 -3.13 22.80 -36.34
C ALA A 165 -2.12 23.12 -37.44
N ALA A 166 -2.66 23.40 -38.62
CA ALA A 166 -1.92 23.96 -39.74
C ALA A 166 -1.57 25.43 -39.47
#